data_10c84e0a5e2393f56e468303fcabc39d
#
_entry.id   10c84e0a5e2393f56e468303fcabc39d
#
_cell.length_a   1.000
_cell.length_b   1.000
_cell.length_c   1.000
_cell.angle_alpha   90.00
_cell.angle_beta   90.00
_cell.angle_gamma   90.00
#
_symmetry.space_group_name_H-M   'P 1'
#
loop_
_entity.id
_entity.type
_entity.pdbx_description
1 polymer ?
#
loop_
_entity_poly.entity_id
_entity_poly.type
_entity_poly.pdbx_seq_one_letter_code
_entity_poly.pdbx_strand_id
1 'polypeptide(L)'
;MQLIKNEEVTRPDLAYSDFMYKMRFTFTKKGIIRFISHLDLMRLFTRAFRRARLPIKMTEGFSPHPKFSIKRALKLGVESDNEEAVLVLRERIGEEEFREKLQKQLPEGIEIKAVSLLIG
;
A
#
# COMPACT_ATOMS: atom_id res chain seq x y z
N MET A 1 -16.61 13.87 18.03
CA MET A 1 -16.45 14.13 17.07
C MET A 1 -16.31 14.10 16.67
N GLN A 2 -15.94 14.07 16.70
CA GLN A 2 -15.66 14.26 15.81
C GLN A 2 -15.23 14.13 15.40
N LEU A 3 -15.01 14.05 15.60
CA LEU A 3 -14.45 14.25 14.75
C LEU A 3 -14.13 14.32 14.52
N ILE A 4 -14.00 14.49 14.78
CA ILE A 4 -13.61 14.94 14.08
C ILE A 4 -13.42 15.05 13.85
N LYS A 5 -13.37 15.14 14.15
CA LYS A 5 -13.13 15.58 13.53
C LYS A 5 -13.14 15.91 12.95
N ASN A 6 -13.16 15.91 13.15
CA ASN A 6 -13.02 16.55 12.28
C ASN A 6 -13.09 17.57 12.27
N GLU A 7 -13.40 17.93 12.73
CA GLU A 7 -13.16 18.86 12.39
C GLU A 7 -12.41 19.45 12.33
N GLU A 8 -12.24 19.46 12.42
CA GLU A 8 -11.43 19.87 11.94
C GLU A 8 -10.71 20.11 11.47
N VAL A 9 -11.14 19.93 12.11
CA VAL A 9 -10.14 19.75 11.33
C VAL A 9 -9.99 20.46 10.03
N THR A 10 -10.56 21.27 9.70
CA THR A 10 -10.30 21.98 8.49
C THR A 10 -9.52 23.20 8.79
N ARG A 11 -8.30 23.19 8.38
CA ARG A 11 -7.37 24.28 8.56
C ARG A 11 -7.15 24.93 7.20
N PRO A 12 -7.30 26.25 7.09
CA PRO A 12 -7.13 26.91 5.79
C PRO A 12 -5.70 26.87 5.27
N ASP A 13 -4.72 26.66 6.15
CA ASP A 13 -3.33 26.58 5.76
C ASP A 13 -2.91 25.20 5.33
N LEU A 14 -3.82 24.21 5.38
CA LEU A 14 -3.51 22.84 4.99
C LEU A 14 -4.42 22.43 3.85
N ALA A 15 -3.81 22.10 2.71
CA ALA A 15 -4.54 21.51 1.62
C ALA A 15 -4.81 20.04 1.92
N TYR A 16 -5.77 19.46 1.23
CA TYR A 16 -6.03 18.04 1.36
C TYR A 16 -4.78 17.20 1.11
N SER A 17 -3.94 17.67 0.18
CA SER A 17 -2.72 16.95 -0.16
C SER A 17 -1.74 16.90 1.00
N ASP A 18 -1.90 17.74 2.03
CA ASP A 18 -1.03 17.72 3.19
C ASP A 18 -1.40 16.62 4.18
N PHE A 19 -2.60 16.07 4.08
CA PHE A 19 -2.98 14.94 4.90
C PHE A 19 -2.48 13.66 4.27
N MET A 20 -1.84 12.84 5.07
CA MET A 20 -1.28 11.60 4.61
C MET A 20 -2.06 10.44 5.19
N TYR A 21 -2.54 9.60 4.31
CA TYR A 21 -3.12 8.32 4.71
C TYR A 21 -2.14 7.26 4.26
N LYS A 22 -1.68 6.45 5.20
CA LYS A 22 -0.73 5.38 4.89
C LYS A 22 -1.37 4.06 5.24
N MET A 23 -1.35 3.15 4.30
CA MET A 23 -1.82 1.80 4.56
C MET A 23 -0.59 0.92 4.73
N ARG A 24 -0.35 0.49 5.97
CA ARG A 24 0.71 -0.46 6.26
C ARG A 24 0.11 -1.86 6.22
N PHE A 25 0.77 -2.75 5.55
CA PHE A 25 0.28 -4.11 5.47
C PHE A 25 1.42 -5.10 5.46
N THR A 26 1.12 -6.31 5.90
CA THR A 26 2.08 -7.41 5.83
C THR A 26 1.57 -8.42 4.82
N PHE A 27 2.52 -9.14 4.21
CA PHE A 27 2.16 -10.08 3.17
C PHE A 27 3.15 -11.24 3.17
N THR A 28 2.74 -12.34 2.55
CA THR A 28 3.61 -13.49 2.36
C THR A 28 4.30 -13.41 1.00
N LYS A 29 5.43 -14.10 0.90
CA LYS A 29 6.10 -14.31 -0.39
C LYS A 29 6.51 -15.77 -0.39
N LYS A 30 5.67 -16.64 -0.96
CA LYS A 30 5.83 -18.09 -0.84
C LYS A 30 5.59 -18.79 -2.17
N GLY A 31 5.95 -20.06 -2.23
CA GLY A 31 5.73 -20.85 -3.42
C GLY A 31 6.59 -20.36 -4.57
N ILE A 32 6.05 -20.46 -5.78
CA ILE A 32 6.82 -20.11 -6.96
C ILE A 32 7.15 -18.62 -7.02
N ILE A 33 6.30 -17.79 -6.39
CA ILE A 33 6.53 -16.34 -6.40
C ILE A 33 7.78 -15.94 -5.60
N ARG A 34 8.34 -16.86 -4.81
CA ARG A 34 9.59 -16.57 -4.08
C ARG A 34 10.75 -16.26 -5.02
N PHE A 35 10.64 -16.64 -6.28
CA PHE A 35 11.68 -16.40 -7.26
C PHE A 35 11.56 -15.07 -7.99
N ILE A 36 10.56 -14.27 -7.65
CA ILE A 36 10.43 -12.94 -8.26
C ILE A 36 11.51 -12.01 -7.69
N SER A 37 12.10 -11.18 -8.54
CA SER A 37 13.08 -10.21 -8.07
C SER A 37 12.36 -9.11 -7.28
N HIS A 38 13.12 -8.38 -6.45
CA HIS A 38 12.53 -7.29 -5.69
C HIS A 38 11.92 -6.23 -6.61
N LEU A 39 12.62 -5.87 -7.67
CA LEU A 39 12.11 -4.88 -8.61
C LEU A 39 10.81 -5.35 -9.26
N ASP A 40 10.76 -6.61 -9.66
CA ASP A 40 9.55 -7.14 -10.29
C ASP A 40 8.42 -7.27 -9.28
N LEU A 41 8.73 -7.54 -8.01
CA LEU A 41 7.72 -7.56 -6.96
C LEU A 41 7.11 -6.17 -6.78
N MET A 42 7.95 -5.13 -6.78
CA MET A 42 7.47 -3.75 -6.71
C MET A 42 6.55 -3.43 -7.88
N ARG A 43 6.93 -3.86 -9.07
CA ARG A 43 6.11 -3.66 -10.27
C ARG A 43 4.80 -4.42 -10.20
N LEU A 44 4.84 -5.63 -9.68
CA LEU A 44 3.65 -6.45 -9.51
C LEU A 44 2.65 -5.75 -8.58
N PHE A 45 3.12 -5.25 -7.45
CA PHE A 45 2.25 -4.51 -6.53
C PHE A 45 1.70 -3.25 -7.18
N THR A 46 2.52 -2.51 -7.90
CA THR A 46 2.06 -1.29 -8.58
C THR A 46 0.91 -1.59 -9.53
N ARG A 47 1.03 -2.66 -10.32
CA ARG A 47 -0.06 -3.06 -11.20
C ARG A 47 -1.30 -3.49 -10.42
N ALA A 48 -1.09 -4.20 -9.32
CA ALA A 48 -2.20 -4.66 -8.50
C ALA A 48 -2.96 -3.49 -7.88
N PHE A 49 -2.25 -2.47 -7.40
CA PHE A 49 -2.88 -1.28 -6.84
C PHE A 49 -3.80 -0.61 -7.87
N ARG A 50 -3.32 -0.51 -9.11
CA ARG A 50 -4.09 0.13 -10.17
C ARG A 50 -5.31 -0.68 -10.55
N ARG A 51 -5.16 -1.99 -10.68
CA ARG A 51 -6.28 -2.87 -11.00
C ARG A 51 -7.32 -2.88 -9.90
N ALA A 52 -6.88 -2.77 -8.66
CA ALA A 52 -7.77 -2.72 -7.51
C ALA A 52 -8.45 -1.35 -7.39
N ARG A 53 -8.02 -0.37 -8.20
CA ARG A 53 -8.55 0.99 -8.18
C ARG A 53 -8.43 1.63 -6.80
N LEU A 54 -7.29 1.41 -6.17
CA LEU A 54 -7.02 2.02 -4.86
C LEU A 54 -6.68 3.49 -5.06
N PRO A 55 -7.04 4.35 -4.08
CA PRO A 55 -6.75 5.79 -4.18
C PRO A 55 -5.29 6.07 -3.85
N ILE A 56 -4.39 5.66 -4.72
CA ILE A 56 -2.96 5.76 -4.49
C ILE A 56 -2.46 7.18 -4.67
N LYS A 57 -1.50 7.56 -3.82
CA LYS A 57 -0.80 8.84 -3.95
C LYS A 57 0.39 8.63 -4.85
N MET A 58 0.48 9.44 -5.90
CA MET A 58 1.60 9.36 -6.83
C MET A 58 2.71 10.31 -6.42
N THR A 59 3.94 9.96 -6.74
CA THR A 59 5.04 10.89 -6.57
C THR A 59 4.94 11.99 -7.60
N GLU A 60 5.60 13.12 -7.32
CA GLU A 60 5.69 14.21 -8.28
C GLU A 60 6.98 14.07 -9.08
N GLY A 61 7.03 14.75 -10.23
CA GLY A 61 8.21 14.71 -11.05
C GLY A 61 7.95 14.11 -12.42
N PHE A 62 9.03 13.78 -13.12
CA PHE A 62 8.95 13.37 -14.52
C PHE A 62 8.38 11.96 -14.70
N SER A 63 8.59 11.09 -13.72
CA SER A 63 8.13 9.71 -13.81
C SER A 63 7.29 9.37 -12.59
N PRO A 64 6.02 9.83 -12.56
CA PRO A 64 5.17 9.57 -11.40
C PRO A 64 4.97 8.07 -11.18
N HIS A 65 5.04 7.67 -9.93
CA HIS A 65 4.78 6.29 -9.54
C HIS A 65 4.15 6.31 -8.15
N PRO A 66 3.50 5.22 -7.73
CA PRO A 66 2.89 5.18 -6.40
C PRO A 66 3.94 5.37 -5.31
N LYS A 67 3.56 6.12 -4.27
CA LYS A 67 4.40 6.23 -3.08
C LYS A 67 4.25 4.96 -2.30
N PHE A 68 5.11 4.02 -2.58
CA PHE A 68 5.03 2.66 -2.05
C PHE A 68 6.42 2.16 -1.71
N SER A 69 6.54 1.49 -0.57
CA SER A 69 7.81 0.93 -0.15
C SER A 69 7.59 -0.43 0.49
N ILE A 70 8.55 -1.32 0.28
CA ILE A 70 8.62 -2.59 0.98
C ILE A 70 9.81 -2.46 1.93
N LYS A 71 9.61 -2.87 3.19
CA LYS A 71 10.57 -2.58 4.24
C LYS A 71 11.95 -3.17 3.95
N ARG A 72 11.99 -4.35 3.33
CA ARG A 72 13.27 -4.96 2.98
C ARG A 72 13.15 -5.74 1.67
N ALA A 73 14.28 -5.87 0.99
CA ALA A 73 14.34 -6.66 -0.24
C ALA A 73 14.81 -8.06 0.12
N LEU A 74 13.94 -9.05 -0.08
CA LEU A 74 14.33 -10.44 0.13
C LEU A 74 15.14 -10.93 -1.05
N LYS A 75 16.13 -11.75 -0.77
CA LYS A 75 16.90 -12.39 -1.81
C LYS A 75 15.99 -13.31 -2.63
N LEU A 76 16.35 -13.46 -3.89
CA LEU A 76 15.65 -14.36 -4.79
C LEU A 76 15.58 -15.77 -4.20
N GLY A 77 14.41 -16.38 -4.23
CA GLY A 77 14.23 -17.73 -3.75
C GLY A 77 13.95 -17.86 -2.26
N VAL A 78 14.00 -16.76 -1.51
CA VAL A 78 13.73 -16.80 -0.07
C VAL A 78 12.25 -16.60 0.16
N GLU A 79 11.64 -17.52 0.90
CA GLU A 79 10.25 -17.40 1.31
C GLU A 79 10.13 -16.57 2.57
N SER A 80 8.98 -15.92 2.74
CA SER A 80 8.67 -15.18 3.96
C SER A 80 7.18 -15.23 4.24
N ASP A 81 6.85 -15.33 5.52
CA ASP A 81 5.47 -15.25 5.98
C ASP A 81 5.07 -13.83 6.37
N ASN A 82 6.01 -12.92 6.47
CA ASN A 82 5.72 -11.63 7.09
C ASN A 82 6.64 -10.54 6.54
N GLU A 83 6.30 -10.06 5.36
CA GLU A 83 6.96 -8.91 4.78
C GLU A 83 6.09 -7.68 5.00
N GLU A 84 6.73 -6.55 5.23
CA GLU A 84 6.00 -5.32 5.56
C GLU A 84 6.12 -4.31 4.44
N ALA A 85 5.00 -3.65 4.15
CA ALA A 85 4.96 -2.63 3.09
C ALA A 85 4.07 -1.48 3.52
N VAL A 86 4.31 -0.32 2.91
CA VAL A 86 3.50 0.87 3.16
C VAL A 86 3.14 1.50 1.83
N LEU A 87 1.86 1.78 1.65
CA LEU A 87 1.34 2.49 0.49
C LEU A 87 0.70 3.79 0.95
N VAL A 88 1.12 4.90 0.36
CA VAL A 88 0.55 6.20 0.68
C VAL A 88 -0.67 6.42 -0.19
N LEU A 89 -1.77 6.85 0.44
CA LEU A 89 -3.05 7.06 -0.23
C LEU A 89 -3.38 8.54 -0.27
N ARG A 90 -4.11 8.96 -1.32
CA ARG A 90 -4.57 10.34 -1.44
C ARG A 90 -5.91 10.55 -0.76
N GLU A 91 -6.58 9.48 -0.38
CA GLU A 91 -7.83 9.58 0.37
C GLU A 91 -8.01 8.32 1.20
N ARG A 92 -8.91 8.39 2.17
CA ARG A 92 -9.11 7.30 3.11
C ARG A 92 -9.86 6.14 2.46
N ILE A 93 -9.47 4.93 2.85
CA ILE A 93 -10.18 3.71 2.50
C ILE A 93 -10.15 2.79 3.71
N GLY A 94 -11.20 2.00 3.91
CA GLY A 94 -11.24 1.06 5.02
C GLY A 94 -10.22 -0.05 4.88
N GLU A 95 -9.74 -0.54 6.01
CA GLU A 95 -8.71 -1.57 6.02
C GLU A 95 -9.16 -2.85 5.35
N GLU A 96 -10.38 -3.29 5.66
CA GLU A 96 -10.88 -4.52 5.08
C GLU A 96 -11.17 -4.39 3.60
N GLU A 97 -11.69 -3.23 3.20
CA GLU A 97 -11.91 -2.97 1.78
C GLU A 97 -10.60 -2.96 1.01
N PHE A 98 -9.56 -2.35 1.58
CA PHE A 98 -8.22 -2.33 0.98
C PHE A 98 -7.72 -3.76 0.79
N ARG A 99 -7.81 -4.56 1.86
CA ARG A 99 -7.30 -5.93 1.81
C ARG A 99 -8.02 -6.76 0.75
N GLU A 100 -9.34 -6.68 0.72
CA GLU A 100 -10.12 -7.48 -0.22
C GLU A 100 -9.84 -7.09 -1.67
N LYS A 101 -9.81 -5.79 -1.93
CA LYS A 101 -9.57 -5.32 -3.29
C LYS A 101 -8.18 -5.69 -3.78
N LEU A 102 -7.19 -5.53 -2.91
CA LEU A 102 -5.82 -5.82 -3.30
C LEU A 102 -5.61 -7.32 -3.47
N GLN A 103 -6.12 -8.13 -2.54
CA GLN A 103 -5.92 -9.56 -2.59
C GLN A 103 -6.41 -10.18 -3.90
N LYS A 104 -7.51 -9.65 -4.44
CA LYS A 104 -8.07 -10.16 -5.68
C LYS A 104 -7.13 -9.98 -6.87
N GLN A 105 -6.17 -9.08 -6.76
CA GLN A 105 -5.26 -8.76 -7.86
C GLN A 105 -3.89 -9.40 -7.70
N LEU A 106 -3.70 -10.21 -6.66
CA LEU A 106 -2.38 -10.77 -6.36
C LEU A 106 -2.32 -12.24 -6.76
N PRO A 107 -1.14 -12.71 -7.19
CA PRO A 107 -0.99 -14.11 -7.55
C PRO A 107 -0.91 -14.99 -6.30
N GLU A 108 -1.04 -16.29 -6.53
CA GLU A 108 -0.84 -17.27 -5.48
C GLU A 108 0.55 -17.10 -4.89
N GLY A 109 0.65 -17.23 -3.58
CA GLY A 109 1.91 -17.05 -2.86
C GLY A 109 2.06 -15.71 -2.20
N ILE A 110 1.27 -14.72 -2.60
CA ILE A 110 1.24 -13.41 -1.94
C ILE A 110 -0.12 -13.25 -1.30
N GLU A 111 -0.15 -13.36 0.01
CA GLU A 111 -1.36 -13.22 0.80
C GLU A 111 -1.21 -12.00 1.69
N ILE A 112 -2.19 -11.08 1.64
CA ILE A 112 -2.21 -9.91 2.51
C ILE A 112 -2.70 -10.36 3.88
N LYS A 113 -1.92 -10.10 4.91
CA LYS A 113 -2.21 -10.59 6.26
C LYS A 113 -2.79 -9.48 7.12
N ALA A 114 -1.96 -8.68 7.72
CA ALA A 114 -2.40 -7.59 8.59
C ALA A 114 -2.43 -6.29 7.82
N VAL A 115 -3.41 -5.44 8.10
CA VAL A 115 -3.56 -4.15 7.44
C VAL A 115 -3.86 -3.11 8.51
N SER A 116 -3.16 -1.99 8.47
CA SER A 116 -3.36 -0.90 9.43
C SER A 116 -3.38 0.43 8.70
N LEU A 117 -4.43 1.20 8.90
CA LEU A 117 -4.51 2.55 8.35
C LEU A 117 -3.91 3.53 9.33
N LEU A 118 -2.94 4.30 8.86
CA LEU A 118 -2.27 5.33 9.63
C LEU A 118 -2.60 6.67 9.01
N ILE A 119 -2.93 7.64 9.87
CA ILE A 119 -3.26 9.00 9.45
C ILE A 119 -2.23 9.93 10.07
N GLY A 120 -1.56 10.70 9.23
CA GLY A 120 -0.55 11.59 9.77
C GLY A 120 -0.12 12.68 8.85
#